data_763339c5025dc9f90c85afcbabfc10e0
#
_entry.id   763339c5025dc9f90c85afcbabfc10e0
#
_cell.length_a   1.000
_cell.length_b   1.000
_cell.length_c   1.000
_cell.angle_alpha   90.00
_cell.angle_beta   90.00
_cell.angle_gamma   90.00
#
_symmetry.space_group_name_H-M   'P 1'
#
loop_
_entity.id
_entity.type
_entity.pdbx_description
1 polymer ?
#
loop_
_entity_poly.entity_id
_entity_poly.type
_entity_poly.pdbx_seq_one_letter_code
_entity_poly.pdbx_strand_id
1 'polypeptide(L)'
;MSNVSPFKKKKIAIMVASGFNEEQFLIIQKTLLAAEASYTIISRDIGTTNGWASNEWGLSYPVDQSLSETLAIDYDALVVPGGSHQIDTLSNDLHARRILRAFLRENEPVALAGVSTMLLTTIDAAKDRKVAASDADSALLIAAGAEIIDQPTVRDKNLISATSGEAGISVLLDMLAQAIQETKSN
;
A
#
# COMPACT_ATOMS: atom_id res chain seq x y z
N MET A 1 29.27 11.78 5.04
CA MET A 1 28.19 11.21 5.87
C MET A 1 27.45 10.22 5.00
N SER A 2 27.51 8.93 5.31
CA SER A 2 26.77 7.91 4.57
C SER A 2 25.28 8.18 4.78
N ASN A 3 24.59 8.56 3.71
CA ASN A 3 23.14 8.74 3.72
C ASN A 3 22.51 7.34 3.85
N VAL A 4 22.30 6.90 5.08
CA VAL A 4 21.68 5.61 5.35
C VAL A 4 20.23 5.66 4.88
N SER A 5 19.83 4.77 3.97
CA SER A 5 18.46 4.72 3.48
C SER A 5 17.46 4.64 4.64
N PRO A 6 16.37 5.43 4.62
CA PRO A 6 15.32 5.36 5.63
C PRO A 6 14.68 3.98 5.79
N PHE A 7 14.71 3.17 4.74
CA PHE A 7 14.19 1.80 4.74
C PHE A 7 15.17 0.76 5.32
N LYS A 8 16.44 1.14 5.54
CA LYS A 8 17.45 0.18 6.00
C LYS A 8 17.02 -0.50 7.29
N LYS A 9 17.05 -1.83 7.29
CA LYS A 9 16.62 -2.71 8.40
C LYS A 9 15.15 -2.55 8.79
N LYS A 10 14.31 -1.96 7.94
CA LYS A 10 12.87 -1.87 8.16
C LYS A 10 12.16 -3.11 7.62
N LYS A 11 11.04 -3.45 8.24
CA LYS A 11 10.16 -4.55 7.83
C LYS A 11 8.90 -3.98 7.21
N ILE A 12 8.71 -4.21 5.93
CA ILE A 12 7.59 -3.67 5.16
C ILE A 12 6.63 -4.80 4.79
N ALA A 13 5.36 -4.66 5.12
CA ALA A 13 4.32 -5.56 4.63
C ALA A 13 3.85 -5.06 3.25
N ILE A 14 3.85 -5.94 2.26
CA ILE A 14 3.23 -5.70 0.95
C ILE A 14 1.97 -6.55 0.89
N MET A 15 0.80 -5.90 0.98
CA MET A 15 -0.49 -6.60 0.95
C MET A 15 -1.01 -6.68 -0.47
N VAL A 16 -1.25 -7.90 -0.92
CA VAL A 16 -1.73 -8.19 -2.27
C VAL A 16 -2.78 -9.31 -2.28
N ALA A 17 -3.54 -9.36 -3.36
CA ALA A 17 -4.30 -10.53 -3.79
C ALA A 17 -4.07 -10.71 -5.29
N SER A 18 -4.33 -11.89 -5.84
CA SER A 18 -4.13 -12.14 -7.28
C SER A 18 -4.84 -11.09 -8.13
N GLY A 19 -4.12 -10.57 -9.11
CA GLY A 19 -4.54 -9.46 -9.96
C GLY A 19 -4.02 -8.08 -9.52
N PHE A 20 -3.03 -8.04 -8.61
CA PHE A 20 -2.34 -6.79 -8.29
C PHE A 20 -1.55 -6.27 -9.50
N ASN A 21 -1.36 -4.95 -9.55
CA ASN A 21 -0.55 -4.33 -10.59
C ASN A 21 0.92 -4.75 -10.44
N GLU A 22 1.37 -5.62 -11.34
CA GLU A 22 2.69 -6.23 -11.27
C GLU A 22 3.83 -5.21 -11.49
N GLU A 23 3.64 -4.23 -12.36
CA GLU A 23 4.64 -3.19 -12.61
C GLU A 23 4.90 -2.37 -11.37
N GLN A 24 3.84 -1.94 -10.68
CA GLN A 24 3.96 -1.24 -9.41
C GLN A 24 4.62 -2.10 -8.33
N PHE A 25 4.22 -3.36 -8.23
CA PHE A 25 4.82 -4.31 -7.29
C PHE A 25 6.33 -4.47 -7.51
N LEU A 26 6.77 -4.59 -8.76
CA LEU A 26 8.18 -4.71 -9.10
C LEU A 26 8.99 -3.46 -8.74
N ILE A 27 8.42 -2.26 -8.92
CA ILE A 27 9.05 -1.01 -8.47
C ILE A 27 9.21 -1.01 -6.97
N ILE A 28 8.15 -1.36 -6.22
CA ILE A 28 8.18 -1.45 -4.76
C ILE A 28 9.27 -2.43 -4.32
N GLN A 29 9.26 -3.64 -4.85
CA GLN A 29 10.22 -4.69 -4.52
C GLN A 29 11.68 -4.24 -4.76
N LYS A 30 11.96 -3.70 -5.96
CA LYS A 30 13.30 -3.23 -6.32
C LYS A 30 13.79 -2.10 -5.40
N THR A 31 12.90 -1.16 -5.09
CA THR A 31 13.23 -0.02 -4.22
C THR A 31 13.57 -0.50 -2.80
N LEU A 32 12.76 -1.38 -2.24
CA LEU A 32 12.99 -1.92 -0.90
C LEU A 32 14.27 -2.74 -0.81
N LEU A 33 14.54 -3.60 -1.80
CA LEU A 33 15.77 -4.38 -1.86
C LEU A 33 17.02 -3.50 -1.99
N ALA A 34 16.99 -2.50 -2.88
CA ALA A 34 18.08 -1.55 -3.04
C ALA A 34 18.35 -0.73 -1.77
N ALA A 35 17.33 -0.52 -0.96
CA ALA A 35 17.38 0.22 0.30
C ALA A 35 17.75 -0.65 1.52
N GLU A 36 18.07 -1.92 1.32
CA GLU A 36 18.36 -2.91 2.39
C GLU A 36 17.19 -3.06 3.41
N ALA A 37 15.95 -2.89 2.95
CA ALA A 37 14.76 -3.23 3.70
C ALA A 37 14.43 -4.72 3.55
N SER A 38 13.78 -5.30 4.55
CA SER A 38 13.07 -6.56 4.37
C SER A 38 11.61 -6.29 4.03
N TYR A 39 11.02 -7.13 3.18
CA TYR A 39 9.58 -7.08 2.92
C TYR A 39 8.97 -8.48 3.07
N THR A 40 7.70 -8.50 3.35
CA THR A 40 6.89 -9.72 3.48
C THR A 40 5.67 -9.57 2.59
N ILE A 41 5.49 -10.49 1.66
CA ILE A 41 4.27 -10.56 0.84
C ILE A 41 3.18 -11.21 1.66
N ILE A 42 2.19 -10.42 2.05
CA ILE A 42 1.02 -10.87 2.81
C ILE A 42 -0.19 -10.96 1.88
N SER A 43 -0.88 -12.08 1.90
CA SER A 43 -2.03 -12.33 1.03
C SER A 43 -3.03 -13.30 1.66
N ARG A 44 -4.26 -13.29 1.14
CA ARG A 44 -5.21 -14.38 1.40
C ARG A 44 -4.96 -15.61 0.52
N ASP A 45 -4.22 -15.43 -0.57
CA ASP A 45 -3.92 -16.53 -1.50
C ASP A 45 -3.01 -17.56 -0.81
N ILE A 46 -3.15 -18.82 -1.20
CA ILE A 46 -2.38 -19.92 -0.60
C ILE A 46 -1.21 -20.27 -1.52
N GLY A 47 -0.01 -20.25 -0.98
CA GLY A 47 1.22 -20.60 -1.67
C GLY A 47 1.74 -19.50 -2.57
N THR A 48 0.99 -19.12 -3.60
CA THR A 48 1.39 -18.06 -4.54
C THR A 48 0.24 -17.10 -4.85
N THR A 49 0.61 -15.89 -5.23
CA THR A 49 -0.29 -14.85 -5.73
C THR A 49 0.22 -14.36 -7.08
N ASN A 50 -0.67 -13.94 -7.97
CA ASN A 50 -0.33 -13.62 -9.36
C ASN A 50 -0.50 -12.15 -9.65
N GLY A 51 0.50 -11.57 -10.33
CA GLY A 51 0.42 -10.22 -10.86
C GLY A 51 -0.52 -10.11 -12.06
N TRP A 52 -0.88 -8.89 -12.40
CA TRP A 52 -1.60 -8.53 -13.62
C TRP A 52 -0.85 -7.42 -14.33
N ALA A 53 -0.45 -7.66 -15.57
CA ALA A 53 0.27 -6.71 -16.40
C ALA A 53 -0.14 -6.87 -17.86
N SER A 54 -0.18 -5.76 -18.60
CA SER A 54 -0.45 -5.77 -20.05
C SER A 54 -1.73 -6.54 -20.46
N ASN A 55 -2.79 -6.43 -19.66
CA ASN A 55 -4.08 -7.11 -19.84
C ASN A 55 -4.03 -8.65 -19.80
N GLU A 56 -3.04 -9.21 -19.14
CA GLU A 56 -2.92 -10.66 -18.95
C GLU A 56 -2.36 -11.00 -17.56
N TRP A 57 -2.50 -12.27 -17.17
CA TRP A 57 -1.89 -12.77 -15.95
C TRP A 57 -0.36 -12.76 -16.08
N GLY A 58 0.28 -12.08 -15.13
CA GLY A 58 1.72 -11.96 -15.01
C GLY A 58 2.37 -13.14 -14.27
N LEU A 59 3.47 -12.84 -13.59
CA LEU A 59 4.22 -13.84 -12.84
C LEU A 59 3.52 -14.25 -11.54
N SER A 60 3.90 -15.42 -11.04
CA SER A 60 3.50 -15.92 -9.72
C SER A 60 4.58 -15.57 -8.70
N TYR A 61 4.15 -15.08 -7.55
CA TYR A 61 5.01 -14.70 -6.44
C TYR A 61 4.66 -15.52 -5.20
N PRO A 62 5.65 -15.95 -4.41
CA PRO A 62 5.37 -16.69 -3.18
C PRO A 62 4.64 -15.78 -2.17
N VAL A 63 3.67 -16.33 -1.48
CA VAL A 63 3.04 -15.68 -0.32
C VAL A 63 3.85 -16.06 0.91
N ASP A 64 4.42 -15.06 1.56
CA ASP A 64 5.28 -15.29 2.74
C ASP A 64 4.44 -15.51 4.00
N GLN A 65 3.28 -14.84 4.11
CA GLN A 65 2.41 -14.94 5.27
C GLN A 65 0.95 -14.72 4.91
N SER A 66 0.05 -15.48 5.56
CA SER A 66 -1.38 -15.31 5.38
C SER A 66 -1.87 -14.03 6.07
N LEU A 67 -2.93 -13.40 5.51
CA LEU A 67 -3.55 -12.23 6.14
C LEU A 67 -4.11 -12.58 7.52
N SER A 68 -4.59 -13.81 7.73
CA SER A 68 -5.16 -14.24 9.03
C SER A 68 -4.13 -14.24 10.15
N GLU A 69 -2.87 -14.53 9.85
CA GLU A 69 -1.76 -14.61 10.80
C GLU A 69 -0.95 -13.32 10.91
N THR A 70 -1.22 -12.35 10.04
CA THR A 70 -0.46 -11.08 10.00
C THR A 70 -0.90 -10.14 11.11
N LEU A 71 0.08 -9.62 11.86
CA LEU A 71 -0.10 -8.58 12.88
C LEU A 71 0.61 -7.30 12.44
N ALA A 72 -0.08 -6.17 12.51
CA ALA A 72 0.48 -4.88 12.10
C ALA A 72 1.73 -4.49 12.91
N ILE A 73 1.79 -4.88 14.18
CA ILE A 73 2.91 -4.57 15.09
C ILE A 73 4.24 -5.19 14.64
N ASP A 74 4.21 -6.21 13.79
CA ASP A 74 5.42 -6.89 13.31
C ASP A 74 6.13 -6.12 12.18
N TYR A 75 5.53 -5.02 11.70
CA TYR A 75 6.00 -4.26 10.55
C TYR A 75 6.15 -2.77 10.86
N ASP A 76 7.05 -2.12 10.12
CA ASP A 76 7.29 -0.68 10.20
C ASP A 76 6.38 0.13 9.24
N ALA A 77 5.82 -0.52 8.22
CA ALA A 77 4.89 0.11 7.28
C ALA A 77 4.10 -0.93 6.48
N LEU A 78 2.99 -0.47 5.88
CA LEU A 78 2.17 -1.24 4.94
C LEU A 78 2.20 -0.56 3.58
N VAL A 79 2.39 -1.35 2.51
CA VAL A 79 2.25 -0.91 1.12
C VAL A 79 1.23 -1.80 0.43
N VAL A 80 0.32 -1.17 -0.31
CA VAL A 80 -0.67 -1.88 -1.14
C VAL A 80 -0.56 -1.35 -2.57
N PRO A 81 -0.01 -2.15 -3.51
CA PRO A 81 0.00 -1.76 -4.92
C PRO A 81 -1.42 -1.67 -5.47
N GLY A 82 -1.60 -0.98 -6.56
CA GLY A 82 -2.88 -0.93 -7.27
C GLY A 82 -3.22 -2.27 -7.91
N GLY A 83 -4.31 -2.30 -8.64
CA GLY A 83 -4.77 -3.47 -9.37
C GLY A 83 -6.28 -3.63 -9.29
N SER A 84 -6.94 -3.40 -10.42
CA SER A 84 -8.41 -3.49 -10.50
C SER A 84 -8.96 -4.90 -10.25
N HIS A 85 -8.14 -5.93 -10.50
CA HIS A 85 -8.55 -7.33 -10.28
C HIS A 85 -8.43 -7.76 -8.81
N GLN A 86 -7.54 -7.16 -8.04
CA GLN A 86 -7.37 -7.49 -6.62
C GLN A 86 -8.31 -6.74 -5.67
N ILE A 87 -8.81 -5.56 -6.09
CA ILE A 87 -9.48 -4.64 -5.17
C ILE A 87 -10.72 -5.23 -4.52
N ASP A 88 -11.55 -5.93 -5.28
CA ASP A 88 -12.76 -6.58 -4.74
C ASP A 88 -12.42 -7.67 -3.73
N THR A 89 -11.36 -8.43 -4.01
CA THR A 89 -10.86 -9.47 -3.11
C THR A 89 -10.42 -8.86 -1.77
N LEU A 90 -9.58 -7.83 -1.79
CA LEU A 90 -9.10 -7.17 -0.59
C LEU A 90 -10.22 -6.43 0.16
N SER A 91 -11.13 -5.79 -0.57
CA SER A 91 -12.26 -5.05 0.00
C SER A 91 -13.22 -5.95 0.79
N ASN A 92 -13.40 -7.19 0.35
CA ASN A 92 -14.26 -8.17 0.99
C ASN A 92 -13.56 -9.06 2.01
N ASP A 93 -12.23 -8.97 2.12
CA ASP A 93 -11.45 -9.77 3.07
C ASP A 93 -11.44 -9.13 4.47
N LEU A 94 -11.91 -9.86 5.46
CA LEU A 94 -11.99 -9.40 6.84
C LEU A 94 -10.59 -9.08 7.43
N HIS A 95 -9.60 -9.89 7.09
CA HIS A 95 -8.24 -9.72 7.61
C HIS A 95 -7.51 -8.58 6.93
N ALA A 96 -7.70 -8.36 5.61
CA ALA A 96 -7.18 -7.19 4.92
C ALA A 96 -7.69 -5.89 5.55
N ARG A 97 -9.00 -5.82 5.80
CA ARG A 97 -9.62 -4.67 6.49
C ARG A 97 -9.09 -4.48 7.91
N ARG A 98 -8.93 -5.58 8.66
CA ARG A 98 -8.37 -5.55 10.02
C ARG A 98 -6.94 -5.01 10.04
N ILE A 99 -6.09 -5.49 9.13
CA ILE A 99 -4.68 -5.07 9.01
C ILE A 99 -4.60 -3.59 8.68
N LEU A 100 -5.30 -3.12 7.64
CA LEU A 100 -5.29 -1.73 7.24
C LEU A 100 -5.78 -0.81 8.37
N ARG A 101 -6.87 -1.19 9.04
CA ARG A 101 -7.40 -0.44 10.18
C ARG A 101 -6.40 -0.36 11.34
N ALA A 102 -5.66 -1.45 11.61
CA ALA A 102 -4.66 -1.48 12.67
C ALA A 102 -3.50 -0.53 12.37
N PHE A 103 -2.93 -0.55 11.17
CA PHE A 103 -1.87 0.38 10.79
C PHE A 103 -2.29 1.84 10.91
N LEU A 104 -3.49 2.19 10.42
CA LEU A 104 -3.98 3.57 10.48
C LEU A 104 -4.23 4.03 11.91
N ARG A 105 -4.77 3.16 12.76
CA ARG A 105 -5.07 3.47 14.18
C ARG A 105 -3.81 3.67 15.01
N GLU A 106 -2.79 2.85 14.78
CA GLU A 106 -1.52 2.92 15.50
C GLU A 106 -0.57 4.00 14.93
N ASN A 107 -1.04 4.80 13.98
CA ASN A 107 -0.26 5.81 13.26
C ASN A 107 0.98 5.26 12.53
N GLU A 108 0.99 3.97 12.22
CA GLU A 108 2.04 3.40 11.38
C GLU A 108 1.85 3.79 9.92
N PRO A 109 2.93 4.03 9.15
CA PRO A 109 2.84 4.48 7.78
C PRO A 109 2.14 3.48 6.86
N VAL A 110 1.21 3.99 6.04
CA VAL A 110 0.46 3.23 5.03
C VAL A 110 0.58 3.91 3.69
N ALA A 111 0.97 3.16 2.67
CA ALA A 111 1.03 3.62 1.28
C ALA A 111 0.03 2.84 0.41
N LEU A 112 -0.92 3.55 -0.18
CA LEU A 112 -1.95 3.00 -1.07
C LEU A 112 -1.77 3.56 -2.49
N ALA A 113 -1.61 2.68 -3.47
CA ALA A 113 -1.42 3.07 -4.86
C ALA A 113 -2.67 2.82 -5.72
N GLY A 114 -3.01 3.77 -6.56
CA GLY A 114 -4.11 3.67 -7.52
C GLY A 114 -5.44 3.32 -6.86
N VAL A 115 -6.13 2.34 -7.41
CA VAL A 115 -7.45 1.90 -6.91
C VAL A 115 -7.44 1.38 -5.47
N SER A 116 -6.26 1.06 -4.91
CA SER A 116 -6.17 0.59 -3.51
C SER A 116 -6.59 1.66 -2.49
N THR A 117 -6.64 2.94 -2.86
CA THR A 117 -7.23 3.99 -2.04
C THR A 117 -8.70 3.71 -1.68
N MET A 118 -9.41 2.96 -2.53
CA MET A 118 -10.79 2.53 -2.27
C MET A 118 -10.94 1.67 -1.02
N LEU A 119 -9.87 1.01 -0.55
CA LEU A 119 -9.90 0.24 0.70
C LEU A 119 -10.26 1.11 1.91
N LEU A 120 -9.98 2.42 1.86
CA LEU A 120 -10.35 3.37 2.92
C LEU A 120 -11.87 3.43 3.13
N THR A 121 -12.66 3.26 2.09
CA THR A 121 -14.14 3.28 2.18
C THR A 121 -14.67 2.05 2.90
N THR A 122 -13.98 0.92 2.80
CA THR A 122 -14.40 -0.36 3.39
C THR A 122 -14.20 -0.46 4.90
N ILE A 123 -13.43 0.47 5.46
CA ILE A 123 -13.10 0.53 6.88
C ILE A 123 -13.53 1.85 7.54
N ASP A 124 -14.32 2.66 6.85
CA ASP A 124 -14.77 4.00 7.29
C ASP A 124 -13.61 4.96 7.63
N ALA A 125 -12.49 4.83 6.93
CA ALA A 125 -11.29 5.62 7.17
C ALA A 125 -11.02 6.70 6.11
N ALA A 126 -11.96 6.94 5.20
CA ALA A 126 -11.85 7.96 4.16
C ALA A 126 -12.23 9.36 4.68
N LYS A 127 -13.11 9.43 5.69
CA LYS A 127 -13.63 10.70 6.21
C LYS A 127 -12.51 11.61 6.71
N ASP A 128 -12.55 12.87 6.25
CA ASP A 128 -11.59 13.94 6.62
C ASP A 128 -10.13 13.62 6.22
N ARG A 129 -9.93 12.67 5.29
CA ARG A 129 -8.60 12.35 4.76
C ARG A 129 -8.36 13.03 3.42
N LYS A 130 -7.13 13.52 3.25
CA LYS A 130 -6.64 14.03 1.96
C LYS A 130 -6.01 12.88 1.19
N VAL A 131 -6.47 12.63 -0.02
CA VAL A 131 -6.01 11.52 -0.84
C VAL A 131 -5.79 11.93 -2.29
N ALA A 132 -4.80 11.30 -2.94
CA ALA A 132 -4.68 11.28 -4.39
C ALA A 132 -5.53 10.11 -4.92
N ALA A 133 -6.37 10.37 -5.90
CA ALA A 133 -7.17 9.34 -6.53
C ALA A 133 -7.40 9.67 -8.01
N SER A 134 -7.66 8.63 -8.80
CA SER A 134 -8.10 8.81 -10.19
C SER A 134 -9.52 9.36 -10.24
N ASP A 135 -9.92 9.96 -11.37
CA ASP A 135 -11.28 10.45 -11.57
C ASP A 135 -12.32 9.36 -11.38
N ALA A 136 -12.00 8.13 -11.79
CA ALA A 136 -12.90 6.99 -11.66
C ALA A 136 -13.18 6.61 -10.19
N ASP A 137 -12.21 6.79 -9.30
CA ASP A 137 -12.29 6.41 -7.89
C ASP A 137 -12.77 7.57 -7.00
N SER A 138 -12.59 8.80 -7.47
CA SER A 138 -12.84 10.03 -6.70
C SER A 138 -14.27 10.14 -6.17
N ALA A 139 -15.27 9.79 -6.97
CA ALA A 139 -16.67 9.95 -6.58
C ALA A 139 -17.05 9.16 -5.32
N LEU A 140 -16.58 7.91 -5.20
CA LEU A 140 -16.85 7.07 -4.04
C LEU A 140 -16.07 7.53 -2.81
N LEU A 141 -14.83 7.96 -2.99
CA LEU A 141 -14.01 8.51 -1.91
C LEU A 141 -14.60 9.81 -1.36
N ILE A 142 -15.08 10.72 -2.23
CA ILE A 142 -15.77 11.94 -1.84
C ILE A 142 -17.06 11.62 -1.09
N ALA A 143 -17.84 10.66 -1.59
CA ALA A 143 -19.07 10.21 -0.91
C ALA A 143 -18.80 9.63 0.48
N ALA A 144 -17.60 9.05 0.69
CA ALA A 144 -17.14 8.56 1.98
C ALA A 144 -16.46 9.65 2.85
N GLY A 145 -16.43 10.91 2.38
CA GLY A 145 -15.95 12.06 3.13
C GLY A 145 -14.46 12.38 2.95
N ALA A 146 -13.80 11.84 1.95
CA ALA A 146 -12.43 12.20 1.60
C ALA A 146 -12.37 13.53 0.83
N GLU A 147 -11.26 14.24 0.99
CA GLU A 147 -10.86 15.38 0.18
C GLU A 147 -9.89 14.91 -0.90
N ILE A 148 -10.28 15.00 -2.17
CA ILE A 148 -9.40 14.64 -3.27
C ILE A 148 -8.49 15.81 -3.59
N ILE A 149 -7.19 15.55 -3.55
CA ILE A 149 -6.16 16.54 -3.89
C ILE A 149 -5.66 16.24 -5.30
N ASP A 150 -5.71 17.22 -6.16
CA ASP A 150 -5.24 17.13 -7.56
C ASP A 150 -3.70 17.15 -7.62
N GLN A 151 -3.12 16.06 -7.14
CA GLN A 151 -1.69 15.78 -7.17
C GLN A 151 -1.43 14.29 -7.38
N PRO A 152 -0.36 13.91 -8.08
CA PRO A 152 -0.04 12.50 -8.31
C PRO A 152 0.17 11.69 -7.03
N THR A 153 0.66 12.34 -5.97
CA THR A 153 0.93 11.71 -4.68
C THR A 153 0.59 12.69 -3.56
N VAL A 154 -0.11 12.21 -2.55
CA VAL A 154 -0.53 12.99 -1.38
C VAL A 154 -0.16 12.26 -0.11
N ARG A 155 0.37 12.99 0.85
CA ARG A 155 0.57 12.51 2.21
C ARG A 155 -0.38 13.26 3.17
N ASP A 156 -1.14 12.51 3.93
CA ASP A 156 -1.95 12.99 5.04
C ASP A 156 -1.59 12.21 6.30
N LYS A 157 -0.76 12.80 7.14
CA LYS A 157 -0.22 12.16 8.37
C LYS A 157 0.53 10.87 8.03
N ASN A 158 0.02 9.73 8.51
CA ASN A 158 0.57 8.39 8.24
C ASN A 158 0.03 7.73 6.96
N LEU A 159 -0.93 8.34 6.29
CA LEU A 159 -1.49 7.85 5.03
C LEU A 159 -0.80 8.53 3.85
N ILE A 160 -0.25 7.72 2.95
CA ILE A 160 0.30 8.17 1.67
C ILE A 160 -0.52 7.50 0.56
N SER A 161 -0.96 8.28 -0.40
CA SER A 161 -1.72 7.80 -1.54
C SER A 161 -1.14 8.32 -2.84
N ALA A 162 -1.18 7.52 -3.89
CA ALA A 162 -0.74 7.92 -5.23
C ALA A 162 -1.75 7.47 -6.28
N THR A 163 -1.90 8.28 -7.33
CA THR A 163 -2.55 7.84 -8.56
C THR A 163 -1.70 6.78 -9.25
N SER A 164 -2.29 6.04 -10.19
CA SER A 164 -1.53 5.05 -10.98
C SER A 164 -0.46 5.71 -11.84
N GLY A 165 0.71 5.09 -11.93
CA GLY A 165 1.84 5.53 -12.74
C GLY A 165 3.17 5.31 -12.05
N GLU A 166 4.21 5.01 -12.83
CA GLU A 166 5.56 4.70 -12.32
C GLU A 166 6.15 5.85 -11.47
N ALA A 167 6.04 7.07 -11.98
CA ALA A 167 6.53 8.25 -11.27
C ALA A 167 5.82 8.46 -9.92
N GLY A 168 4.51 8.18 -9.86
CA GLY A 168 3.72 8.27 -8.63
C GLY A 168 4.17 7.26 -7.58
N ILE A 169 4.50 6.03 -7.99
CA ILE A 169 4.99 4.99 -7.08
C ILE A 169 6.34 5.34 -6.48
N SER A 170 7.27 5.90 -7.27
CA SER A 170 8.57 6.33 -6.75
C SER A 170 8.42 7.43 -5.68
N VAL A 171 7.59 8.43 -5.94
CA VAL A 171 7.32 9.51 -4.97
C VAL A 171 6.57 8.98 -3.74
N LEU A 172 5.63 8.06 -3.92
CA LEU A 172 4.92 7.39 -2.81
C LEU A 172 5.91 6.68 -1.88
N LEU A 173 6.89 5.98 -2.41
CA LEU A 173 7.92 5.30 -1.62
C LEU A 173 8.85 6.29 -0.91
N ASP A 174 9.22 7.40 -1.54
CA ASP A 174 10.01 8.46 -0.90
C ASP A 174 9.25 9.08 0.29
N MET A 175 7.96 9.36 0.12
CA MET A 175 7.11 9.86 1.21
C MET A 175 6.92 8.82 2.32
N LEU A 176 6.81 7.53 1.97
CA LEU A 176 6.74 6.44 2.93
C LEU A 176 8.02 6.36 3.76
N ALA A 177 9.18 6.48 3.12
CA ALA A 177 10.48 6.49 3.78
C ALA A 177 10.59 7.63 4.81
N GLN A 178 10.15 8.83 4.45
CA GLN A 178 10.10 9.98 5.36
C GLN A 178 9.15 9.72 6.55
N ALA A 179 7.97 9.17 6.29
CA ALA A 179 7.00 8.86 7.34
C ALA A 179 7.54 7.84 8.36
N ILE A 180 8.26 6.82 7.90
CA ILE A 180 8.90 5.81 8.77
C ILE A 180 9.95 6.46 9.68
N GLN A 181 10.73 7.44 9.19
CA GLN A 181 11.71 8.16 10.02
C GLN A 181 11.05 8.98 11.11
N GLU A 182 9.96 9.67 10.80
CA GLU A 182 9.26 10.54 11.73
C GLU A 182 8.58 9.76 12.87
N THR A 183 7.99 8.58 12.56
CA THR A 183 7.31 7.73 13.55
C THR A 183 8.25 7.27 14.67
N LYS A 184 9.55 7.13 14.40
CA LYS A 184 10.56 6.68 15.38
C LYS A 184 11.27 7.83 16.11
N SER A 185 11.00 9.07 15.73
CA SER A 185 11.59 10.26 16.39
C SER A 185 10.72 10.82 17.51
N ASN A 186 9.54 10.28 17.70
CA ASN A 186 8.59 10.57 18.79
C ASN A 186 8.51 9.42 19.79
#